data_99ef3177cda4a1e4c014edd046eb7f30
#
_entry.id   99ef3177cda4a1e4c014edd046eb7f30
#
_cell.length_a   1.000
_cell.length_b   1.000
_cell.length_c   1.000
_cell.angle_alpha   90.00
_cell.angle_beta   90.00
_cell.angle_gamma   90.00
#
_symmetry.space_group_name_H-M   'P 1'
#
loop_
_entity.id
_entity.type
_entity.pdbx_description
1 polymer ?
#
loop_
_entity_poly.entity_id
_entity_poly.type
_entity_poly.pdbx_seq_one_letter_code
_entity_poly.pdbx_strand_id
1 'polypeptide(L)'
;MTENKEPFTNDNEEIPKLGKEKESKNTKICIITLLVIFVSSIIISIILTQTIKSDEEESNKDNNSAIIKAKYQSNKENEKIILFNSNFLINISSIKINGTESQLSYYQYFENLSVFEIEFKINNSLENLDEMFANCENLIEINLSLLKGIKPKSMLRTFSGCKSLTSVYLGDFDTSNIINISGLLKGCSSLSSIDLNHLNTSKVTDISEMFSGCTSLKSIDISNFKTSNIKYMNNLFESTPITSININSFDTSNVIDMSNLFHKCTFLTSIEISKINTKKVENMSQIFSGCQNLVSIDISNFDTSNVFSMQGMFEYCISLKQVGLNNFETKKVEDMSYMFYSCSSLTSLDLTNFITSNLKNMAFMFSSCSSLINLSITNMDTSKVENMANIFSYCTQLTSIDIKNFKTSNVKNFFGMFSGCQSLSEINLDNIDVSNGQDLTAMFHKCESLTSINLKNFKTSKALTLNSMFEGCSSLKKIDLTKFDTSKVTDLSYMFSGCSSLDSIDLTNFKTDEVININQMFRDCTNLISIDMTLLNLKNVDFVFGTFDGLPSHGSISLSENYIPKCIYDAVPENWTIIESVLT
;
A
#
# COMPACT_ATOMS: atom_id res chain seq x y z
N MET A 1 18.93 -41.72 53.74
CA MET A 1 18.21 -42.10 54.97
C MET A 1 16.76 -41.77 54.77
N THR A 2 16.03 -42.85 54.64
CA THR A 2 14.61 -43.14 54.91
C THR A 2 13.59 -42.35 54.07
N GLU A 3 13.06 -42.91 53.01
CA GLU A 3 11.97 -43.90 52.91
C GLU A 3 10.78 -43.55 53.81
N ASN A 4 9.64 -43.24 53.14
CA ASN A 4 8.42 -44.01 53.44
C ASN A 4 7.36 -43.87 52.34
N LYS A 5 6.82 -45.03 52.02
CA LYS A 5 5.78 -45.39 51.05
C LYS A 5 4.36 -45.13 51.59
N GLU A 6 3.45 -44.74 50.68
CA GLU A 6 2.05 -45.15 50.43
C GLU A 6 1.01 -45.29 51.56
N PRO A 7 -0.33 -45.25 51.32
CA PRO A 7 -1.01 -45.97 50.28
C PRO A 7 -2.22 -45.24 49.58
N PHE A 8 -2.63 -45.86 48.45
CA PHE A 8 -3.85 -45.71 47.67
C PHE A 8 -5.16 -45.59 48.48
N THR A 9 -6.03 -44.67 48.04
CA THR A 9 -7.49 -44.87 48.11
C THR A 9 -8.13 -44.55 46.77
N ASN A 10 -8.84 -45.53 46.23
CA ASN A 10 -9.81 -45.46 45.14
C ASN A 10 -10.97 -44.56 45.57
N ASP A 11 -11.27 -43.55 44.77
CA ASP A 11 -12.64 -43.04 44.70
C ASP A 11 -13.04 -42.87 43.22
N ASN A 12 -14.07 -43.64 42.89
CA ASN A 12 -14.78 -43.60 41.61
C ASN A 12 -15.47 -42.24 41.49
N GLU A 13 -15.00 -41.38 40.61
CA GLU A 13 -15.82 -40.27 40.12
C GLU A 13 -16.38 -40.60 38.72
N GLU A 14 -17.69 -40.62 38.67
CA GLU A 14 -18.49 -40.81 37.47
C GLU A 14 -18.20 -39.76 36.42
N ILE A 15 -17.91 -40.21 35.20
CA ILE A 15 -17.82 -39.37 34.00
C ILE A 15 -19.22 -38.84 33.67
N PRO A 16 -19.47 -37.53 33.61
CA PRO A 16 -20.75 -37.01 33.14
C PRO A 16 -20.91 -37.35 31.66
N LYS A 17 -21.97 -38.05 31.32
CA LYS A 17 -22.42 -38.27 29.96
C LYS A 17 -22.66 -36.92 29.27
N LEU A 18 -21.81 -36.57 28.29
CA LEU A 18 -22.08 -35.45 27.38
C LEU A 18 -23.44 -35.65 26.73
N GLY A 19 -24.33 -34.70 27.01
CA GLY A 19 -25.62 -34.64 26.36
C GLY A 19 -25.47 -34.47 24.86
N LYS A 20 -26.27 -35.23 24.11
CA LYS A 20 -26.43 -35.05 22.67
C LYS A 20 -26.99 -33.62 22.43
N GLU A 21 -26.13 -32.69 22.06
CA GLU A 21 -26.59 -31.43 21.49
C GLU A 21 -27.38 -31.71 20.21
N LYS A 22 -28.61 -31.25 20.19
CA LYS A 22 -29.46 -31.25 19.00
C LYS A 22 -28.79 -30.32 17.99
N GLU A 23 -28.08 -30.87 17.00
CA GLU A 23 -27.67 -30.09 15.82
C GLU A 23 -28.87 -29.32 15.27
N SER A 24 -28.73 -28.02 15.21
CA SER A 24 -29.79 -27.13 14.71
C SER A 24 -30.11 -27.52 13.25
N LYS A 25 -31.38 -27.51 12.89
CA LYS A 25 -31.85 -27.73 11.50
C LYS A 25 -31.11 -26.81 10.50
N ASN A 26 -30.69 -25.62 10.93
CA ASN A 26 -29.97 -24.67 10.11
C ASN A 26 -28.54 -25.11 9.78
N THR A 27 -27.83 -25.79 10.68
CA THR A 27 -26.49 -26.34 10.41
C THR A 27 -26.55 -27.47 9.40
N LYS A 28 -27.58 -28.34 9.48
CA LYS A 28 -27.80 -29.40 8.47
C LYS A 28 -28.17 -28.84 7.10
N ILE A 29 -28.99 -27.77 7.04
CA ILE A 29 -29.32 -27.08 5.78
C ILE A 29 -28.07 -26.44 5.18
N CYS A 30 -27.23 -25.78 5.97
CA CYS A 30 -25.98 -25.16 5.50
C CYS A 30 -25.00 -26.23 4.93
N ILE A 31 -24.83 -27.36 5.61
CA ILE A 31 -23.98 -28.48 5.15
C ILE A 31 -24.55 -29.12 3.87
N ILE A 32 -25.88 -29.29 3.77
CA ILE A 32 -26.53 -29.85 2.57
C ILE A 32 -26.38 -28.86 1.41
N THR A 33 -26.51 -27.54 1.65
CA THR A 33 -26.35 -26.51 0.60
C THR A 33 -24.90 -26.46 0.08
N LEU A 34 -23.93 -26.56 0.98
CA LEU A 34 -22.51 -26.63 0.62
C LEU A 34 -22.17 -27.92 -0.14
N LEU A 35 -22.73 -29.05 0.28
CA LEU A 35 -22.60 -30.35 -0.43
C LEU A 35 -23.24 -30.31 -1.82
N VAL A 36 -24.41 -29.68 -1.97
CA VAL A 36 -25.09 -29.52 -3.27
C VAL A 36 -24.27 -28.62 -4.20
N ILE A 37 -23.69 -27.53 -3.70
CA ILE A 37 -22.79 -26.64 -4.49
C ILE A 37 -21.53 -27.41 -4.89
N PHE A 38 -20.95 -28.20 -3.98
CA PHE A 38 -19.74 -28.98 -4.26
C PHE A 38 -20.01 -30.11 -5.26
N VAL A 39 -21.14 -30.82 -5.12
CA VAL A 39 -21.56 -31.88 -6.05
C VAL A 39 -21.93 -31.28 -7.41
N SER A 40 -22.60 -30.11 -7.46
CA SER A 40 -22.91 -29.45 -8.72
C SER A 40 -21.64 -28.96 -9.45
N SER A 41 -20.62 -28.48 -8.74
CA SER A 41 -19.34 -28.11 -9.35
C SER A 41 -18.59 -29.34 -9.91
N ILE A 42 -18.64 -30.48 -9.21
CA ILE A 42 -18.06 -31.73 -9.71
C ILE A 42 -18.83 -32.25 -10.93
N ILE A 43 -20.17 -32.20 -10.90
CA ILE A 43 -21.02 -32.64 -12.03
C ILE A 43 -20.78 -31.71 -13.25
N ILE A 44 -20.67 -30.41 -13.04
CA ILE A 44 -20.33 -29.46 -14.11
C ILE A 44 -18.94 -29.77 -14.68
N SER A 45 -17.97 -30.07 -13.85
CA SER A 45 -16.63 -30.48 -14.29
C SER A 45 -16.64 -31.81 -15.06
N ILE A 46 -17.45 -32.79 -14.63
CA ILE A 46 -17.59 -34.07 -15.33
C ILE A 46 -18.33 -33.92 -16.66
N ILE A 47 -19.40 -33.10 -16.71
CA ILE A 47 -20.13 -32.81 -17.96
C ILE A 47 -19.21 -32.06 -18.93
N LEU A 48 -18.43 -31.08 -18.45
CA LEU A 48 -17.42 -30.38 -19.27
C LEU A 48 -16.37 -31.35 -19.82
N THR A 49 -15.85 -32.28 -19.01
CA THR A 49 -14.89 -33.30 -19.49
C THR A 49 -15.52 -34.29 -20.47
N GLN A 50 -16.80 -34.62 -20.33
CA GLN A 50 -17.50 -35.49 -21.30
C GLN A 50 -17.83 -34.77 -22.59
N THR A 51 -18.23 -33.50 -22.55
CA THR A 51 -18.46 -32.67 -23.75
C THR A 51 -17.17 -32.46 -24.53
N ILE A 52 -16.05 -32.22 -23.82
CA ILE A 52 -14.72 -32.10 -24.44
C ILE A 52 -14.29 -33.41 -25.11
N LYS A 53 -14.55 -34.58 -24.49
CA LYS A 53 -14.24 -35.88 -25.10
C LYS A 53 -15.10 -36.17 -26.35
N SER A 54 -16.38 -35.78 -26.36
CA SER A 54 -17.22 -35.93 -27.58
C SER A 54 -16.73 -35.03 -28.72
N ASP A 55 -16.24 -33.81 -28.39
CA ASP A 55 -15.68 -32.88 -29.37
C ASP A 55 -14.33 -33.36 -29.92
N GLU A 56 -13.53 -34.12 -29.14
CA GLU A 56 -12.28 -34.75 -29.61
C GLU A 56 -12.56 -35.88 -30.61
N GLU A 57 -13.67 -36.62 -30.51
CA GLU A 57 -14.03 -37.67 -31.47
C GLU A 57 -14.54 -37.12 -32.81
N GLU A 58 -15.22 -35.97 -32.84
CA GLU A 58 -15.59 -35.27 -34.07
C GLU A 58 -14.42 -34.57 -34.75
N SER A 59 -13.46 -34.02 -34.01
CA SER A 59 -12.29 -33.31 -34.53
C SER A 59 -11.27 -34.22 -35.23
N ASN A 60 -11.33 -35.54 -35.04
CA ASN A 60 -10.44 -36.52 -35.67
C ASN A 60 -10.64 -36.70 -37.18
N LYS A 61 -11.64 -36.02 -37.77
CA LYS A 61 -11.87 -36.05 -39.24
C LYS A 61 -11.10 -34.96 -40.02
N ASP A 62 -10.61 -33.90 -39.33
CA ASP A 62 -9.82 -32.81 -39.95
C ASP A 62 -8.39 -32.75 -39.38
N ASN A 63 -7.61 -33.75 -39.68
CA ASN A 63 -6.44 -34.23 -38.91
C ASN A 63 -5.21 -33.30 -38.81
N ASN A 64 -5.27 -32.00 -39.22
CA ASN A 64 -4.09 -31.13 -39.25
C ASN A 64 -4.32 -29.62 -38.96
N SER A 65 -5.50 -29.22 -38.50
CA SER A 65 -5.78 -27.79 -38.22
C SER A 65 -5.62 -27.48 -36.73
N ALA A 66 -4.84 -26.46 -36.37
CA ALA A 66 -4.82 -25.89 -35.03
C ALA A 66 -6.09 -25.08 -34.78
N ILE A 67 -6.81 -25.36 -33.70
CA ILE A 67 -8.12 -24.76 -33.41
C ILE A 67 -8.12 -24.18 -32.00
N ILE A 68 -8.73 -23.00 -31.82
CA ILE A 68 -9.12 -22.45 -30.52
C ILE A 68 -10.63 -22.45 -30.46
N LYS A 69 -11.23 -23.01 -29.40
CA LYS A 69 -12.65 -22.90 -29.09
C LYS A 69 -12.86 -21.94 -27.94
N ALA A 70 -13.82 -21.04 -28.06
CA ALA A 70 -14.12 -20.04 -27.06
C ALA A 70 -15.62 -19.81 -26.93
N LYS A 71 -16.07 -19.41 -25.73
CA LYS A 71 -17.43 -18.94 -25.50
C LYS A 71 -17.41 -17.48 -25.11
N TYR A 72 -18.33 -16.72 -25.71
CA TYR A 72 -18.52 -15.30 -25.44
C TYR A 72 -19.97 -15.06 -25.01
N GLN A 73 -20.17 -14.10 -24.14
CA GLN A 73 -21.49 -13.70 -23.66
C GLN A 73 -21.81 -12.28 -24.09
N SER A 74 -22.96 -12.09 -24.75
CA SER A 74 -23.52 -10.76 -24.95
C SER A 74 -24.28 -10.32 -23.71
N ASN A 75 -23.98 -9.12 -23.21
CA ASN A 75 -24.57 -8.55 -22.00
C ASN A 75 -25.67 -7.52 -22.31
N LYS A 76 -25.85 -7.14 -23.58
CA LYS A 76 -26.89 -6.24 -24.07
C LYS A 76 -27.22 -6.54 -25.53
N GLU A 77 -28.42 -6.11 -25.97
CA GLU A 77 -28.82 -6.23 -27.36
C GLU A 77 -27.94 -5.39 -28.30
N ASN A 78 -27.67 -5.90 -29.49
CA ASN A 78 -26.83 -5.27 -30.52
C ASN A 78 -25.41 -4.90 -29.99
N GLU A 79 -24.85 -5.76 -29.15
CA GLU A 79 -23.53 -5.54 -28.59
C GLU A 79 -22.41 -5.82 -29.61
N LYS A 80 -21.47 -4.87 -29.72
CA LYS A 80 -20.19 -5.10 -30.40
C LYS A 80 -19.24 -5.82 -29.46
N ILE A 81 -18.93 -7.07 -29.77
CA ILE A 81 -18.02 -7.91 -28.96
C ILE A 81 -16.69 -8.05 -29.69
N ILE A 82 -15.60 -7.77 -28.98
CA ILE A 82 -14.23 -8.00 -29.43
C ILE A 82 -13.91 -9.48 -29.22
N LEU A 83 -13.54 -10.17 -30.28
CA LEU A 83 -13.26 -11.62 -30.26
C LEU A 83 -11.77 -11.92 -30.03
N PHE A 84 -10.90 -11.07 -30.55
CA PHE A 84 -9.45 -11.19 -30.41
C PHE A 84 -8.78 -9.87 -30.82
N ASN A 85 -7.49 -9.73 -30.54
CA ASN A 85 -6.70 -8.57 -30.96
C ASN A 85 -6.54 -8.56 -32.49
N SER A 86 -6.86 -7.44 -33.13
CA SER A 86 -6.85 -7.28 -34.59
C SER A 86 -5.53 -7.64 -35.27
N ASN A 87 -4.42 -7.59 -34.53
CA ASN A 87 -3.10 -7.98 -35.03
C ASN A 87 -3.03 -9.47 -35.42
N PHE A 88 -3.94 -10.31 -34.91
CA PHE A 88 -4.00 -11.75 -35.19
C PHE A 88 -4.88 -12.12 -36.39
N LEU A 89 -5.47 -11.16 -37.08
CA LEU A 89 -6.27 -11.43 -38.31
C LEU A 89 -5.48 -12.26 -39.34
N ILE A 90 -4.18 -12.04 -39.47
CA ILE A 90 -3.31 -12.79 -40.39
C ILE A 90 -3.08 -14.24 -39.95
N ASN A 91 -3.21 -14.52 -38.66
CA ASN A 91 -2.99 -15.85 -38.09
C ASN A 91 -4.25 -16.71 -38.02
N ILE A 92 -5.42 -16.13 -38.29
CA ILE A 92 -6.71 -16.84 -38.27
C ILE A 92 -7.18 -17.02 -39.69
N SER A 93 -7.42 -18.26 -40.12
CA SER A 93 -7.86 -18.59 -41.45
C SER A 93 -9.36 -18.57 -41.62
N SER A 94 -10.12 -18.95 -40.58
CA SER A 94 -11.59 -18.87 -40.59
C SER A 94 -12.14 -18.80 -39.17
N ILE A 95 -13.39 -18.35 -39.06
CA ILE A 95 -14.15 -18.28 -37.81
C ILE A 95 -15.50 -18.97 -38.04
N LYS A 96 -15.90 -19.84 -37.08
CA LYS A 96 -17.27 -20.35 -37.00
C LYS A 96 -17.96 -19.79 -35.76
N ILE A 97 -19.21 -19.39 -35.89
CA ILE A 97 -20.07 -18.96 -34.78
C ILE A 97 -21.24 -19.93 -34.70
N ASN A 98 -21.39 -20.59 -33.54
CA ASN A 98 -22.37 -21.66 -33.30
C ASN A 98 -22.36 -22.72 -34.44
N GLY A 99 -21.15 -23.14 -34.85
CA GLY A 99 -20.94 -24.14 -35.91
C GLY A 99 -21.07 -23.63 -37.36
N THR A 100 -21.50 -22.38 -37.59
CA THR A 100 -21.70 -21.80 -38.92
C THR A 100 -20.52 -20.89 -39.30
N GLU A 101 -19.95 -21.07 -40.49
CA GLU A 101 -18.90 -20.18 -41.01
C GLU A 101 -19.36 -18.71 -40.99
N SER A 102 -18.51 -17.82 -40.53
CA SER A 102 -18.77 -16.39 -40.43
C SER A 102 -17.66 -15.60 -41.14
N GLN A 103 -17.97 -14.34 -41.46
CA GLN A 103 -16.96 -13.42 -41.99
C GLN A 103 -15.81 -13.25 -40.98
N LEU A 104 -14.57 -13.38 -41.46
CA LEU A 104 -13.39 -13.16 -40.65
C LEU A 104 -13.30 -11.71 -40.17
N SER A 105 -13.49 -11.48 -38.90
CA SER A 105 -13.41 -10.17 -38.25
C SER A 105 -12.92 -10.34 -36.82
N TYR A 106 -12.19 -9.35 -36.29
CA TYR A 106 -11.77 -9.32 -34.88
C TYR A 106 -12.89 -8.89 -33.92
N TYR A 107 -14.07 -8.53 -34.44
CA TYR A 107 -15.28 -8.21 -33.69
C TYR A 107 -16.52 -8.71 -34.41
N GLN A 108 -17.62 -8.86 -33.65
CA GLN A 108 -18.94 -9.17 -34.18
C GLN A 108 -20.01 -8.38 -33.43
N TYR A 109 -21.16 -8.16 -34.08
CA TYR A 109 -22.37 -7.64 -33.45
C TYR A 109 -23.32 -8.79 -33.14
N PHE A 110 -23.79 -8.86 -31.92
CA PHE A 110 -24.75 -9.88 -31.49
C PHE A 110 -26.07 -9.20 -31.11
N GLU A 111 -27.14 -9.61 -31.77
CA GLU A 111 -28.46 -9.00 -31.61
C GLU A 111 -29.12 -9.36 -30.27
N ASN A 112 -28.83 -10.54 -29.73
CA ASN A 112 -29.53 -11.11 -28.59
C ASN A 112 -28.59 -11.31 -27.40
N LEU A 113 -29.17 -11.27 -26.18
CA LEU A 113 -28.54 -11.69 -24.94
C LEU A 113 -28.36 -13.21 -24.93
N SER A 114 -27.18 -13.71 -25.25
CA SER A 114 -26.92 -15.15 -25.28
C SER A 114 -25.43 -15.46 -25.20
N VAL A 115 -25.12 -16.73 -25.01
CA VAL A 115 -23.77 -17.28 -25.09
C VAL A 115 -23.55 -17.79 -26.50
N PHE A 116 -22.42 -17.46 -27.10
CA PHE A 116 -22.01 -17.85 -28.44
C PHE A 116 -20.76 -18.72 -28.36
N GLU A 117 -20.77 -19.85 -29.08
CA GLU A 117 -19.57 -20.66 -29.26
C GLU A 117 -18.85 -20.20 -30.52
N ILE A 118 -17.54 -19.94 -30.37
CA ILE A 118 -16.69 -19.46 -31.46
C ILE A 118 -15.51 -20.41 -31.64
N GLU A 119 -15.30 -20.84 -32.87
CA GLU A 119 -14.17 -21.65 -33.27
C GLU A 119 -13.25 -20.84 -34.19
N PHE A 120 -12.00 -20.68 -33.79
CA PHE A 120 -10.95 -20.03 -34.58
C PHE A 120 -10.05 -21.09 -35.19
N LYS A 121 -9.96 -21.15 -36.52
CA LYS A 121 -8.99 -21.98 -37.21
C LYS A 121 -7.69 -21.20 -37.38
N ILE A 122 -6.61 -21.71 -36.78
CA ILE A 122 -5.31 -21.03 -36.66
C ILE A 122 -4.38 -21.51 -37.78
N ASN A 123 -3.64 -20.58 -38.38
CA ASN A 123 -2.55 -20.88 -39.29
C ASN A 123 -1.31 -21.37 -38.52
N ASN A 124 -0.53 -22.29 -39.09
CA ASN A 124 0.66 -22.84 -38.48
C ASN A 124 1.82 -21.83 -38.27
N SER A 125 1.65 -20.57 -38.70
CA SER A 125 2.64 -19.50 -38.54
C SER A 125 2.55 -18.75 -37.19
N LEU A 126 1.75 -19.22 -36.24
CA LEU A 126 1.58 -18.58 -34.93
C LEU A 126 2.78 -18.87 -34.02
N GLU A 127 3.64 -17.88 -33.80
CA GLU A 127 4.85 -17.99 -32.97
C GLU A 127 4.61 -17.63 -31.50
N ASN A 128 3.64 -16.77 -31.21
CA ASN A 128 3.29 -16.32 -29.87
C ASN A 128 1.77 -16.04 -29.76
N LEU A 129 1.29 -16.01 -28.53
CA LEU A 129 -0.08 -15.66 -28.17
C LEU A 129 -0.17 -14.31 -27.44
N ASP A 130 0.88 -13.47 -27.55
CA ASP A 130 0.97 -12.21 -26.81
C ASP A 130 -0.22 -11.30 -27.10
N GLU A 131 -0.99 -10.99 -26.04
CA GLU A 131 -2.17 -10.14 -26.09
C GLU A 131 -3.30 -10.62 -27.04
N MET A 132 -3.28 -11.90 -27.49
CA MET A 132 -4.24 -12.37 -28.51
C MET A 132 -5.70 -12.15 -28.12
N PHE A 133 -6.05 -12.34 -26.86
CA PHE A 133 -7.39 -12.12 -26.30
C PHE A 133 -7.42 -10.97 -25.29
N ALA A 134 -6.41 -10.11 -25.27
CA ALA A 134 -6.36 -9.01 -24.31
C ALA A 134 -7.60 -8.10 -24.48
N ASN A 135 -8.23 -7.75 -23.34
CA ASN A 135 -9.44 -6.94 -23.25
C ASN A 135 -10.68 -7.53 -23.99
N CYS A 136 -10.70 -8.85 -24.23
CA CYS A 136 -11.91 -9.54 -24.65
C CYS A 136 -12.84 -9.69 -23.43
N GLU A 137 -13.47 -8.59 -22.99
CA GLU A 137 -14.24 -8.52 -21.74
C GLU A 137 -15.42 -9.48 -21.70
N ASN A 138 -15.96 -9.87 -22.86
CA ASN A 138 -17.09 -10.77 -23.02
C ASN A 138 -16.70 -12.25 -23.13
N LEU A 139 -15.40 -12.58 -23.16
CA LEU A 139 -14.89 -13.95 -23.19
C LEU A 139 -15.14 -14.62 -21.84
N ILE A 140 -15.89 -15.76 -21.85
CA ILE A 140 -16.22 -16.51 -20.62
C ILE A 140 -15.47 -17.82 -20.46
N GLU A 141 -15.19 -18.51 -21.57
CA GLU A 141 -14.42 -19.76 -21.59
C GLU A 141 -13.50 -19.81 -22.80
N ILE A 142 -12.34 -20.46 -22.65
CA ILE A 142 -11.42 -20.71 -23.76
C ILE A 142 -10.74 -22.07 -23.63
N ASN A 143 -10.65 -22.78 -24.75
CA ASN A 143 -9.99 -24.08 -24.88
C ASN A 143 -8.85 -24.00 -25.90
N LEU A 144 -7.63 -24.18 -25.44
CA LEU A 144 -6.40 -24.20 -26.24
C LEU A 144 -5.86 -25.62 -26.53
N SER A 145 -6.48 -26.67 -25.97
CA SER A 145 -6.00 -28.05 -26.11
C SER A 145 -5.90 -28.55 -27.55
N LEU A 146 -6.64 -27.91 -28.44
CA LEU A 146 -6.67 -28.25 -29.86
C LEU A 146 -5.65 -27.45 -30.71
N LEU A 147 -4.78 -26.66 -30.11
CA LEU A 147 -3.66 -25.97 -30.78
C LEU A 147 -2.52 -26.96 -31.12
N LYS A 148 -2.82 -27.96 -31.93
CA LYS A 148 -1.86 -29.01 -32.31
C LYS A 148 -0.75 -28.42 -33.18
N GLY A 149 0.51 -28.77 -32.85
CA GLY A 149 1.68 -28.34 -33.64
C GLY A 149 2.14 -26.91 -33.39
N ILE A 150 1.40 -26.11 -32.63
CA ILE A 150 1.77 -24.76 -32.22
C ILE A 150 2.57 -24.83 -30.93
N LYS A 151 3.77 -24.21 -30.89
CA LYS A 151 4.68 -24.18 -29.75
C LYS A 151 5.12 -22.73 -29.48
N PRO A 152 4.27 -21.92 -28.86
CA PRO A 152 4.56 -20.50 -28.71
C PRO A 152 5.77 -20.29 -27.79
N LYS A 153 6.47 -19.19 -28.03
CA LYS A 153 7.58 -18.71 -27.19
C LYS A 153 7.12 -17.79 -26.08
N SER A 154 5.91 -17.21 -26.22
CA SER A 154 5.37 -16.25 -25.26
C SER A 154 3.84 -16.29 -25.24
N MET A 155 3.29 -16.04 -24.05
CA MET A 155 1.88 -15.82 -23.77
C MET A 155 1.70 -14.54 -22.92
N LEU A 156 2.52 -13.52 -23.21
CA LEU A 156 2.46 -12.23 -22.53
C LEU A 156 1.05 -11.65 -22.63
N ARG A 157 0.40 -11.39 -21.49
CA ARG A 157 -0.92 -10.75 -21.41
C ARG A 157 -2.01 -11.36 -22.30
N THR A 158 -1.89 -12.65 -22.64
CA THR A 158 -2.81 -13.31 -23.59
C THR A 158 -4.28 -13.10 -23.24
N PHE A 159 -4.66 -13.18 -21.96
CA PHE A 159 -6.02 -13.00 -21.46
C PHE A 159 -6.17 -11.77 -20.57
N SER A 160 -5.22 -10.85 -20.61
CA SER A 160 -5.27 -9.65 -19.76
C SER A 160 -6.55 -8.86 -20.03
N GLY A 161 -7.29 -8.52 -18.95
CA GLY A 161 -8.53 -7.75 -19.05
C GLY A 161 -9.75 -8.52 -19.54
N CYS A 162 -9.69 -9.86 -19.63
CA CYS A 162 -10.85 -10.70 -19.89
C CYS A 162 -11.73 -10.80 -18.63
N LYS A 163 -12.50 -9.75 -18.35
CA LYS A 163 -13.22 -9.59 -17.08
C LYS A 163 -14.24 -10.70 -16.81
N SER A 164 -14.88 -11.23 -17.85
CA SER A 164 -15.89 -12.29 -17.73
C SER A 164 -15.32 -13.70 -17.76
N LEU A 165 -14.00 -13.86 -17.96
CA LEU A 165 -13.35 -15.17 -18.08
C LEU A 165 -13.49 -15.97 -16.80
N THR A 166 -14.10 -17.17 -16.89
CA THR A 166 -14.31 -18.10 -15.77
C THR A 166 -13.47 -19.35 -15.88
N SER A 167 -13.09 -19.76 -17.10
CA SER A 167 -12.26 -20.95 -17.31
C SER A 167 -11.31 -20.84 -18.51
N VAL A 168 -10.09 -21.40 -18.33
CA VAL A 168 -9.09 -21.61 -19.37
C VAL A 168 -8.69 -23.07 -19.34
N TYR A 169 -8.85 -23.76 -20.47
CA TYR A 169 -8.47 -25.15 -20.62
C TYR A 169 -7.24 -25.29 -21.52
N LEU A 170 -6.12 -25.70 -20.94
CA LEU A 170 -4.83 -25.87 -21.66
C LEU A 170 -4.69 -27.29 -22.26
N GLY A 171 -5.15 -28.34 -21.54
CA GLY A 171 -5.02 -29.74 -21.97
C GLY A 171 -3.60 -30.09 -22.42
N ASP A 172 -3.47 -30.75 -23.57
CA ASP A 172 -2.19 -31.17 -24.13
C ASP A 172 -1.48 -30.08 -24.97
N PHE A 173 -1.87 -28.81 -24.83
CA PHE A 173 -1.21 -27.69 -25.51
C PHE A 173 0.27 -27.60 -25.11
N ASP A 174 1.17 -27.65 -26.09
CA ASP A 174 2.62 -27.67 -25.84
C ASP A 174 3.17 -26.30 -25.44
N THR A 175 3.32 -26.11 -24.13
CA THR A 175 3.84 -24.87 -23.53
C THR A 175 5.35 -24.92 -23.23
N SER A 176 6.06 -25.97 -23.73
CA SER A 176 7.48 -26.25 -23.38
C SER A 176 8.50 -25.21 -23.86
N ASN A 177 8.11 -24.33 -24.77
CA ASN A 177 8.98 -23.28 -25.30
C ASN A 177 8.69 -21.89 -24.73
N ILE A 178 7.69 -21.76 -23.86
CA ILE A 178 7.29 -20.47 -23.31
C ILE A 178 8.37 -19.93 -22.36
N ILE A 179 8.75 -18.68 -22.58
CA ILE A 179 9.73 -17.94 -21.78
C ILE A 179 9.11 -16.77 -21.00
N ASN A 180 7.90 -16.31 -21.40
CA ASN A 180 7.21 -15.19 -20.79
C ASN A 180 5.70 -15.46 -20.70
N ILE A 181 5.15 -15.39 -19.48
CA ILE A 181 3.71 -15.46 -19.18
C ILE A 181 3.27 -14.27 -18.31
N SER A 182 4.04 -13.18 -18.36
CA SER A 182 3.72 -11.96 -17.62
C SER A 182 2.33 -11.46 -17.98
N GLY A 183 1.54 -11.15 -16.95
CA GLY A 183 0.17 -10.65 -17.09
C GLY A 183 -0.80 -11.61 -17.78
N LEU A 184 -0.50 -12.91 -17.91
CA LEU A 184 -1.31 -13.89 -18.64
C LEU A 184 -2.81 -13.79 -18.34
N LEU A 185 -3.17 -13.63 -17.06
CA LEU A 185 -4.54 -13.57 -16.55
C LEU A 185 -4.84 -12.23 -15.85
N LYS A 186 -3.99 -11.22 -16.04
CA LYS A 186 -4.16 -9.92 -15.38
C LYS A 186 -5.56 -9.37 -15.60
N GLY A 187 -6.27 -9.03 -14.49
CA GLY A 187 -7.60 -8.43 -14.56
C GLY A 187 -8.73 -9.38 -14.98
N CYS A 188 -8.51 -10.71 -14.94
CA CYS A 188 -9.58 -11.71 -15.12
C CYS A 188 -10.44 -11.77 -13.84
N SER A 189 -11.28 -10.74 -13.64
CA SER A 189 -11.98 -10.51 -12.37
C SER A 189 -13.02 -11.57 -12.02
N SER A 190 -13.57 -12.29 -13.00
CA SER A 190 -14.54 -13.39 -12.78
C SER A 190 -13.89 -14.76 -12.58
N LEU A 191 -12.56 -14.88 -12.76
CA LEU A 191 -11.85 -16.15 -12.63
C LEU A 191 -11.77 -16.56 -11.17
N SER A 192 -12.50 -17.63 -10.78
CA SER A 192 -12.57 -18.10 -9.40
C SER A 192 -11.62 -19.27 -9.11
N SER A 193 -11.20 -20.01 -10.13
CA SER A 193 -10.24 -21.10 -10.07
C SER A 193 -9.58 -21.30 -11.42
N ILE A 194 -8.40 -21.90 -11.44
CA ILE A 194 -7.70 -22.27 -12.67
C ILE A 194 -6.86 -23.52 -12.44
N ASP A 195 -6.85 -24.42 -13.43
CA ASP A 195 -5.93 -25.57 -13.48
C ASP A 195 -4.71 -25.23 -14.33
N LEU A 196 -3.54 -25.18 -13.68
CA LEU A 196 -2.25 -24.86 -14.31
C LEU A 196 -1.33 -26.09 -14.42
N ASN A 197 -1.83 -27.32 -14.14
CA ASN A 197 -1.02 -28.53 -14.14
C ASN A 197 -0.39 -28.81 -15.52
N HIS A 198 -1.02 -28.37 -16.58
CA HIS A 198 -0.56 -28.52 -17.96
C HIS A 198 0.38 -27.42 -18.45
N LEU A 199 0.63 -26.37 -17.62
CA LEU A 199 1.52 -25.27 -17.98
C LEU A 199 2.98 -25.62 -17.64
N ASN A 200 3.79 -25.83 -18.66
CA ASN A 200 5.23 -26.07 -18.48
C ASN A 200 5.99 -24.75 -18.30
N THR A 201 6.40 -24.46 -17.07
CA THR A 201 7.10 -23.23 -16.72
C THR A 201 8.64 -23.36 -16.72
N SER A 202 9.20 -24.50 -17.19
CA SER A 202 10.63 -24.80 -17.05
C SER A 202 11.59 -23.81 -17.74
N LYS A 203 11.13 -23.09 -18.76
CA LYS A 203 11.91 -22.05 -19.46
C LYS A 203 11.45 -20.64 -19.12
N VAL A 204 10.39 -20.50 -18.34
CA VAL A 204 9.79 -19.19 -18.03
C VAL A 204 10.76 -18.36 -17.18
N THR A 205 10.96 -17.12 -17.59
CA THR A 205 11.81 -16.14 -16.89
C THR A 205 10.99 -15.01 -16.25
N ASP A 206 9.74 -14.79 -16.69
CA ASP A 206 8.90 -13.71 -16.26
C ASP A 206 7.45 -14.19 -16.03
N ILE A 207 7.02 -14.12 -14.76
CA ILE A 207 5.64 -14.41 -14.30
C ILE A 207 4.99 -13.18 -13.66
N SER A 208 5.59 -12.00 -13.86
CA SER A 208 5.06 -10.76 -13.27
C SER A 208 3.61 -10.52 -13.68
N GLU A 209 2.83 -9.91 -12.78
CA GLU A 209 1.41 -9.56 -13.02
C GLU A 209 0.49 -10.75 -13.36
N MET A 210 0.94 -12.03 -13.35
CA MET A 210 0.19 -13.16 -13.93
C MET A 210 -1.24 -13.27 -13.41
N PHE A 211 -1.46 -13.03 -12.11
CA PHE A 211 -2.78 -13.08 -11.46
C PHE A 211 -3.24 -11.72 -10.92
N SER A 212 -2.52 -10.64 -11.25
CA SER A 212 -2.86 -9.29 -10.79
C SER A 212 -4.31 -8.95 -11.15
N GLY A 213 -5.11 -8.52 -10.15
CA GLY A 213 -6.50 -8.13 -10.37
C GLY A 213 -7.48 -9.28 -10.62
N CYS A 214 -7.11 -10.54 -10.37
CA CYS A 214 -8.04 -11.68 -10.36
C CYS A 214 -8.90 -11.65 -9.09
N THR A 215 -9.86 -10.73 -9.01
CA THR A 215 -10.60 -10.40 -7.78
C THR A 215 -11.58 -11.46 -7.30
N SER A 216 -11.77 -12.55 -8.04
CA SER A 216 -12.56 -13.72 -7.62
C SER A 216 -11.70 -14.93 -7.25
N LEU A 217 -10.37 -14.90 -7.45
CA LEU A 217 -9.45 -16.03 -7.26
C LEU A 217 -9.04 -16.15 -5.79
N LYS A 218 -9.78 -16.96 -5.02
CA LYS A 218 -9.58 -17.12 -3.56
C LYS A 218 -8.45 -18.08 -3.18
N SER A 219 -8.11 -18.99 -4.06
CA SER A 219 -7.02 -19.96 -3.89
C SER A 219 -6.40 -20.30 -5.23
N ILE A 220 -5.14 -20.69 -5.21
CA ILE A 220 -4.42 -21.09 -6.41
C ILE A 220 -3.41 -22.18 -6.07
N ASP A 221 -3.33 -23.21 -6.92
CA ASP A 221 -2.29 -24.24 -6.85
C ASP A 221 -1.21 -23.96 -7.91
N ILE A 222 -0.03 -23.63 -7.43
CA ILE A 222 1.18 -23.36 -8.24
C ILE A 222 2.33 -24.30 -7.85
N SER A 223 2.03 -25.39 -7.15
CA SER A 223 3.03 -26.34 -6.63
C SER A 223 3.86 -27.00 -7.75
N ASN A 224 3.30 -27.11 -8.96
CA ASN A 224 3.94 -27.69 -10.13
C ASN A 224 4.84 -26.72 -10.92
N PHE A 225 4.90 -25.45 -10.55
CA PHE A 225 5.71 -24.47 -11.27
C PHE A 225 7.20 -24.79 -11.14
N LYS A 226 7.89 -24.83 -12.28
CA LYS A 226 9.37 -24.89 -12.38
C LYS A 226 9.88 -23.46 -12.38
N THR A 227 10.47 -22.99 -11.29
CA THR A 227 10.76 -21.56 -11.07
C THR A 227 12.24 -21.20 -11.12
N SER A 228 13.14 -22.17 -11.34
CA SER A 228 14.60 -21.95 -11.32
C SER A 228 15.13 -20.93 -12.33
N ASN A 229 14.36 -20.60 -13.38
CA ASN A 229 14.74 -19.61 -14.38
C ASN A 229 14.05 -18.24 -14.18
N ILE A 230 13.12 -18.13 -13.22
CA ILE A 230 12.35 -16.90 -13.01
C ILE A 230 13.26 -15.79 -12.48
N LYS A 231 13.15 -14.62 -13.10
CA LYS A 231 13.82 -13.37 -12.73
C LYS A 231 12.84 -12.31 -12.22
N TYR A 232 11.63 -12.30 -12.76
CA TYR A 232 10.61 -11.30 -12.46
C TYR A 232 9.34 -11.97 -11.97
N MET A 233 8.89 -11.59 -10.77
CA MET A 233 7.61 -12.03 -10.17
C MET A 233 6.89 -10.88 -9.47
N ASN A 234 7.20 -9.65 -9.89
CA ASN A 234 6.53 -8.46 -9.35
C ASN A 234 5.04 -8.47 -9.68
N ASN A 235 4.22 -7.97 -8.76
CA ASN A 235 2.76 -7.90 -8.86
C ASN A 235 2.05 -9.27 -9.07
N LEU A 236 2.72 -10.40 -8.84
CA LEU A 236 2.21 -11.74 -9.22
C LEU A 236 0.80 -12.00 -8.68
N PHE A 237 0.53 -11.64 -7.42
CA PHE A 237 -0.76 -11.83 -6.74
C PHE A 237 -1.46 -10.50 -6.39
N GLU A 238 -1.03 -9.40 -6.97
CA GLU A 238 -1.59 -8.09 -6.67
C GLU A 238 -3.13 -8.09 -6.74
N SER A 239 -3.78 -7.54 -5.70
CA SER A 239 -5.25 -7.40 -5.65
C SER A 239 -6.03 -8.71 -5.81
N THR A 240 -5.44 -9.86 -5.44
CA THR A 240 -6.15 -11.13 -5.35
C THR A 240 -6.76 -11.33 -3.96
N PRO A 241 -7.93 -11.99 -3.85
CA PRO A 241 -8.59 -12.24 -2.56
C PRO A 241 -8.11 -13.54 -1.90
N ILE A 242 -6.87 -13.95 -2.16
CA ILE A 242 -6.29 -15.15 -1.52
C ILE A 242 -6.22 -14.96 0.00
N THR A 243 -6.56 -16.01 0.75
CA THR A 243 -6.52 -16.00 2.22
C THR A 243 -5.22 -16.57 2.78
N SER A 244 -4.60 -17.47 2.02
CA SER A 244 -3.30 -18.06 2.32
C SER A 244 -2.58 -18.46 1.03
N ILE A 245 -1.25 -18.52 1.07
CA ILE A 245 -0.43 -18.98 -0.04
C ILE A 245 0.84 -19.67 0.48
N ASN A 246 1.26 -20.74 -0.20
CA ASN A 246 2.53 -21.40 0.05
C ASN A 246 3.40 -21.35 -1.23
N ILE A 247 4.51 -20.62 -1.17
CA ILE A 247 5.51 -20.54 -2.24
C ILE A 247 6.87 -21.13 -1.85
N ASN A 248 6.92 -21.94 -0.80
CA ASN A 248 8.15 -22.60 -0.36
C ASN A 248 8.73 -23.60 -1.37
N SER A 249 7.94 -24.04 -2.36
CA SER A 249 8.40 -24.85 -3.50
C SER A 249 9.13 -24.04 -4.58
N PHE A 250 9.04 -22.72 -4.54
CA PHE A 250 9.67 -21.86 -5.56
C PHE A 250 11.18 -21.79 -5.35
N ASP A 251 11.94 -22.11 -6.38
CA ASP A 251 13.34 -21.72 -6.48
C ASP A 251 13.41 -20.25 -6.94
N THR A 252 13.66 -19.37 -6.00
CA THR A 252 13.75 -17.92 -6.24
C THR A 252 15.18 -17.41 -6.35
N SER A 253 16.17 -18.33 -6.50
CA SER A 253 17.60 -18.01 -6.50
C SER A 253 18.05 -17.08 -7.65
N ASN A 254 17.23 -16.92 -8.69
CA ASN A 254 17.47 -16.03 -9.82
C ASN A 254 16.55 -14.79 -9.85
N VAL A 255 15.64 -14.66 -8.89
CA VAL A 255 14.70 -13.54 -8.84
C VAL A 255 15.41 -12.25 -8.45
N ILE A 256 15.18 -11.20 -9.23
CA ILE A 256 15.73 -9.85 -9.02
C ILE A 256 14.67 -8.83 -8.62
N ASP A 257 13.40 -9.05 -8.97
CA ASP A 257 12.29 -8.16 -8.63
C ASP A 257 11.11 -8.93 -8.06
N MET A 258 10.77 -8.61 -6.80
CA MET A 258 9.61 -9.11 -6.05
C MET A 258 8.66 -7.99 -5.64
N SER A 259 8.81 -6.78 -6.22
CA SER A 259 7.98 -5.64 -5.83
C SER A 259 6.49 -5.95 -6.02
N ASN A 260 5.68 -5.44 -5.11
CA ASN A 260 4.21 -5.61 -5.15
C ASN A 260 3.71 -7.07 -5.17
N LEU A 261 4.53 -8.05 -4.78
CA LEU A 261 4.20 -9.49 -4.93
C LEU A 261 2.82 -9.83 -4.37
N PHE A 262 2.47 -9.29 -3.19
CA PHE A 262 1.17 -9.46 -2.51
C PHE A 262 0.45 -8.11 -2.30
N HIS A 263 0.76 -7.10 -3.12
CA HIS A 263 0.14 -5.78 -2.98
C HIS A 263 -1.38 -5.87 -3.02
N LYS A 264 -2.05 -5.27 -2.02
CA LYS A 264 -3.52 -5.30 -1.86
C LYS A 264 -4.15 -6.70 -1.76
N CYS A 265 -3.41 -7.71 -1.31
CA CYS A 265 -4.00 -8.99 -0.90
C CYS A 265 -4.70 -8.81 0.45
N THR A 266 -5.82 -8.08 0.48
CA THR A 266 -6.48 -7.61 1.71
C THR A 266 -6.98 -8.74 2.61
N PHE A 267 -7.28 -9.91 2.05
CA PHE A 267 -7.78 -11.08 2.79
C PHE A 267 -6.68 -12.03 3.27
N LEU A 268 -5.42 -11.75 2.94
CA LEU A 268 -4.30 -12.62 3.25
C LEU A 268 -4.01 -12.63 4.75
N THR A 269 -4.13 -13.81 5.38
CA THR A 269 -3.90 -14.00 6.82
C THR A 269 -2.63 -14.77 7.13
N SER A 270 -2.14 -15.58 6.18
CA SER A 270 -0.91 -16.36 6.33
C SER A 270 -0.16 -16.54 5.00
N ILE A 271 1.16 -16.53 5.08
CA ILE A 271 2.05 -16.71 3.93
C ILE A 271 3.17 -17.69 4.33
N GLU A 272 3.36 -18.73 3.52
CA GLU A 272 4.45 -19.70 3.67
C GLU A 272 5.61 -19.34 2.72
N ILE A 273 6.62 -18.61 3.22
CA ILE A 273 7.76 -18.08 2.45
C ILE A 273 9.11 -18.30 3.15
N SER A 274 9.16 -19.18 4.15
CA SER A 274 10.37 -19.40 4.95
C SER A 274 11.51 -20.10 4.19
N LYS A 275 11.29 -20.57 2.96
CA LYS A 275 12.32 -21.27 2.15
C LYS A 275 12.74 -20.50 0.89
N ILE A 276 12.16 -19.34 0.60
CA ILE A 276 12.54 -18.56 -0.57
C ILE A 276 13.94 -17.97 -0.43
N ASN A 277 14.67 -17.88 -1.53
CA ASN A 277 16.00 -17.28 -1.61
C ASN A 277 15.88 -15.85 -2.17
N THR A 278 16.22 -14.85 -1.39
CA THR A 278 16.11 -13.44 -1.80
C THR A 278 17.46 -12.78 -2.10
N LYS A 279 18.55 -13.56 -2.13
CA LYS A 279 19.92 -13.05 -2.26
C LYS A 279 20.16 -12.15 -3.47
N LYS A 280 19.48 -12.38 -4.61
CA LYS A 280 19.61 -11.54 -5.81
C LYS A 280 18.55 -10.48 -5.93
N VAL A 281 17.60 -10.42 -5.00
CA VAL A 281 16.51 -9.45 -5.07
C VAL A 281 17.06 -8.04 -4.84
N GLU A 282 16.74 -7.15 -5.77
CA GLU A 282 17.15 -5.76 -5.78
C GLU A 282 16.00 -4.83 -5.35
N ASN A 283 14.76 -5.21 -5.63
CA ASN A 283 13.57 -4.42 -5.33
C ASN A 283 12.55 -5.23 -4.52
N MET A 284 12.25 -4.76 -3.31
CA MET A 284 11.23 -5.30 -2.39
C MET A 284 10.13 -4.28 -2.07
N SER A 285 9.98 -3.26 -2.92
CA SER A 285 8.96 -2.24 -2.71
C SER A 285 7.57 -2.84 -2.67
N GLN A 286 6.77 -2.44 -1.68
CA GLN A 286 5.36 -2.76 -1.53
C GLN A 286 5.02 -4.27 -1.54
N ILE A 287 6.00 -5.13 -1.21
CA ILE A 287 5.83 -6.60 -1.32
C ILE A 287 4.61 -7.11 -0.52
N PHE A 288 4.29 -6.51 0.63
CA PHE A 288 3.13 -6.83 1.49
C PHE A 288 2.17 -5.65 1.65
N SER A 289 2.34 -4.57 0.88
CA SER A 289 1.51 -3.38 1.00
C SER A 289 0.03 -3.71 0.83
N GLY A 290 -0.82 -3.25 1.76
CA GLY A 290 -2.25 -3.49 1.74
C GLY A 290 -2.68 -4.90 2.17
N CYS A 291 -1.80 -5.73 2.75
CA CYS A 291 -2.17 -7.00 3.38
C CYS A 291 -2.84 -6.74 4.74
N GLN A 292 -4.07 -6.21 4.72
CA GLN A 292 -4.75 -5.66 5.89
C GLN A 292 -5.02 -6.67 7.00
N ASN A 293 -5.21 -7.95 6.67
CA ASN A 293 -5.52 -9.02 7.63
C ASN A 293 -4.28 -9.82 8.08
N LEU A 294 -3.07 -9.44 7.60
CA LEU A 294 -1.83 -10.12 8.00
C LEU A 294 -1.42 -9.69 9.41
N VAL A 295 -1.46 -10.63 10.37
CA VAL A 295 -1.18 -10.37 11.78
C VAL A 295 0.31 -10.48 12.10
N SER A 296 1.01 -11.42 11.45
CA SER A 296 2.44 -11.64 11.59
C SER A 296 2.99 -12.32 10.35
N ILE A 297 4.29 -12.19 10.12
CA ILE A 297 4.98 -12.84 9.00
C ILE A 297 6.40 -13.22 9.44
N ASP A 298 6.83 -14.44 9.07
CA ASP A 298 8.21 -14.88 9.24
C ASP A 298 8.99 -14.67 7.94
N ILE A 299 9.88 -13.67 7.97
CA ILE A 299 10.81 -13.30 6.91
C ILE A 299 12.26 -13.34 7.41
N SER A 300 12.52 -14.10 8.47
CA SER A 300 13.84 -14.23 9.07
C SER A 300 14.91 -14.81 8.13
N ASN A 301 14.48 -15.46 7.05
CA ASN A 301 15.37 -16.01 6.01
C ASN A 301 15.69 -15.02 4.88
N PHE A 302 15.10 -13.82 4.86
CA PHE A 302 15.35 -12.86 3.78
C PHE A 302 16.78 -12.33 3.83
N ASP A 303 17.52 -12.53 2.75
CA ASP A 303 18.78 -11.85 2.46
C ASP A 303 18.46 -10.56 1.70
N THR A 304 18.67 -9.43 2.34
CA THR A 304 18.36 -8.11 1.77
C THR A 304 19.62 -7.34 1.35
N SER A 305 20.77 -8.01 1.29
CA SER A 305 22.10 -7.41 1.02
C SER A 305 22.21 -6.72 -0.34
N ASN A 306 21.32 -7.03 -1.28
CA ASN A 306 21.29 -6.41 -2.61
C ASN A 306 20.12 -5.44 -2.80
N VAL A 307 19.22 -5.32 -1.83
CA VAL A 307 18.02 -4.50 -1.95
C VAL A 307 18.34 -3.01 -1.90
N PHE A 308 17.87 -2.26 -2.89
CA PHE A 308 17.99 -0.80 -2.93
C PHE A 308 16.69 -0.07 -2.56
N SER A 309 15.53 -0.71 -2.64
CA SER A 309 14.24 -0.13 -2.25
C SER A 309 13.42 -1.08 -1.40
N MET A 310 12.94 -0.55 -0.25
CA MET A 310 11.98 -1.17 0.65
C MET A 310 10.74 -0.26 0.83
N GLN A 311 10.50 0.62 -0.15
CA GLN A 311 9.39 1.56 -0.14
C GLN A 311 8.07 0.81 0.10
N GLY A 312 7.29 1.27 1.10
CA GLY A 312 5.96 0.74 1.38
C GLY A 312 5.89 -0.76 1.67
N MET A 313 7.00 -1.41 2.08
CA MET A 313 7.06 -2.89 2.21
C MET A 313 5.91 -3.47 3.03
N PHE A 314 5.47 -2.78 4.11
CA PHE A 314 4.35 -3.16 4.97
C PHE A 314 3.26 -2.08 5.02
N GLU A 315 3.24 -1.19 4.06
CA GLU A 315 2.26 -0.11 3.96
C GLU A 315 0.82 -0.67 4.06
N TYR A 316 -0.05 -0.04 4.89
CA TYR A 316 -1.42 -0.50 5.16
C TYR A 316 -1.56 -1.94 5.69
N CYS A 317 -0.53 -2.52 6.31
CA CYS A 317 -0.66 -3.76 7.08
C CYS A 317 -1.30 -3.47 8.44
N ILE A 318 -2.58 -3.10 8.45
CA ILE A 318 -3.27 -2.54 9.63
C ILE A 318 -3.40 -3.51 10.80
N SER A 319 -3.38 -4.82 10.55
CA SER A 319 -3.46 -5.87 11.58
C SER A 319 -2.09 -6.39 12.03
N LEU A 320 -0.98 -5.93 11.42
CA LEU A 320 0.37 -6.41 11.72
C LEU A 320 0.78 -5.99 13.14
N LYS A 321 1.01 -6.98 14.00
CA LYS A 321 1.39 -6.76 15.41
C LYS A 321 2.89 -6.82 15.66
N GLN A 322 3.57 -7.65 14.88
CA GLN A 322 5.03 -7.84 14.99
C GLN A 322 5.63 -8.30 13.65
N VAL A 323 6.87 -7.93 13.42
CA VAL A 323 7.67 -8.37 12.27
C VAL A 323 9.12 -8.52 12.69
N GLY A 324 9.75 -9.63 12.32
CA GLY A 324 11.16 -9.92 12.63
C GLY A 324 12.08 -9.38 11.52
N LEU A 325 12.87 -8.35 11.82
CA LEU A 325 13.77 -7.69 10.86
C LEU A 325 15.24 -7.80 11.25
N ASN A 326 15.57 -8.67 12.21
CA ASN A 326 16.91 -8.72 12.80
C ASN A 326 18.02 -9.11 11.79
N ASN A 327 17.67 -9.81 10.72
CA ASN A 327 18.61 -10.26 9.68
C ASN A 327 18.66 -9.33 8.46
N PHE A 328 17.93 -8.20 8.48
CA PHE A 328 17.90 -7.30 7.33
C PHE A 328 19.23 -6.53 7.22
N GLU A 329 19.87 -6.67 6.06
CA GLU A 329 21.02 -5.87 5.65
C GLU A 329 20.55 -4.71 4.79
N THR A 330 20.60 -3.48 5.33
CA THR A 330 19.98 -2.31 4.70
C THR A 330 21.00 -1.33 4.11
N LYS A 331 22.28 -1.71 4.07
CA LYS A 331 23.37 -0.82 3.64
C LYS A 331 23.20 -0.23 2.23
N LYS A 332 22.55 -0.94 1.30
CA LYS A 332 22.30 -0.47 -0.07
C LYS A 332 20.98 0.27 -0.24
N VAL A 333 20.12 0.22 0.77
CA VAL A 333 18.78 0.79 0.65
C VAL A 333 18.85 2.32 0.58
N GLU A 334 18.20 2.87 -0.45
CA GLU A 334 18.10 4.30 -0.70
C GLU A 334 16.72 4.86 -0.36
N ASP A 335 15.68 4.02 -0.40
CA ASP A 335 14.29 4.43 -0.14
C ASP A 335 13.60 3.47 0.83
N MET A 336 13.15 4.02 1.98
CA MET A 336 12.32 3.36 2.99
C MET A 336 11.02 4.14 3.24
N SER A 337 10.65 5.06 2.31
CA SER A 337 9.41 5.82 2.46
C SER A 337 8.21 4.87 2.56
N TYR A 338 7.22 5.24 3.39
CA TYR A 338 6.00 4.47 3.62
C TYR A 338 6.20 3.04 4.18
N MET A 339 7.43 2.63 4.57
CA MET A 339 7.74 1.21 4.88
C MET A 339 6.76 0.58 5.88
N PHE A 340 6.31 1.33 6.90
CA PHE A 340 5.32 0.90 7.90
C PHE A 340 4.11 1.83 7.95
N TYR A 341 3.85 2.59 6.88
CA TYR A 341 2.73 3.53 6.84
C TYR A 341 1.41 2.82 7.15
N SER A 342 0.65 3.37 8.12
CA SER A 342 -0.63 2.80 8.58
C SER A 342 -0.56 1.36 9.14
N CYS A 343 0.58 0.93 9.69
CA CYS A 343 0.66 -0.29 10.52
C CYS A 343 0.05 -0.03 11.90
N SER A 344 -1.26 0.22 11.96
CA SER A 344 -1.95 0.75 13.13
C SER A 344 -2.01 -0.20 14.34
N SER A 345 -1.79 -1.51 14.16
CA SER A 345 -1.72 -2.49 15.26
C SER A 345 -0.30 -2.77 15.77
N LEU A 346 0.73 -2.18 15.14
CA LEU A 346 2.12 -2.39 15.53
C LEU A 346 2.41 -1.63 16.83
N THR A 347 2.81 -2.36 17.90
CA THR A 347 3.05 -1.77 19.22
C THR A 347 4.51 -1.49 19.51
N SER A 348 5.42 -2.23 18.89
CA SER A 348 6.85 -2.06 19.04
C SER A 348 7.61 -2.39 17.77
N LEU A 349 8.72 -1.68 17.52
CA LEU A 349 9.58 -1.92 16.38
C LEU A 349 11.04 -1.63 16.76
N ASP A 350 11.92 -2.61 16.49
CA ASP A 350 13.37 -2.46 16.71
C ASP A 350 14.10 -2.50 15.36
N LEU A 351 14.72 -1.37 14.99
CA LEU A 351 15.51 -1.19 13.78
C LEU A 351 16.97 -0.83 14.10
N THR A 352 17.46 -1.21 15.28
CA THR A 352 18.83 -0.88 15.72
C THR A 352 19.92 -1.55 14.87
N ASN A 353 19.57 -2.63 14.14
CA ASN A 353 20.46 -3.31 13.17
C ASN A 353 20.49 -2.64 11.79
N PHE A 354 19.60 -1.68 11.49
CA PHE A 354 19.56 -1.04 10.18
C PHE A 354 20.77 -0.14 9.95
N ILE A 355 21.47 -0.36 8.83
CA ILE A 355 22.56 0.49 8.34
C ILE A 355 22.01 1.37 7.24
N THR A 356 21.79 2.66 7.52
CA THR A 356 21.07 3.58 6.64
C THR A 356 21.97 4.63 5.96
N SER A 357 23.28 4.36 5.86
CA SER A 357 24.28 5.30 5.30
C SER A 357 24.06 5.70 3.82
N ASN A 358 23.15 5.04 3.10
CA ASN A 358 22.76 5.39 1.74
C ASN A 358 21.31 5.88 1.62
N LEU A 359 20.58 5.93 2.73
CA LEU A 359 19.17 6.32 2.75
C LEU A 359 18.98 7.78 2.35
N LYS A 360 18.12 8.04 1.37
CA LYS A 360 17.78 9.35 0.82
C LYS A 360 16.36 9.79 1.18
N ASN A 361 15.46 8.83 1.30
CA ASN A 361 14.04 9.09 1.54
C ASN A 361 13.49 8.17 2.63
N MET A 362 12.90 8.78 3.68
CA MET A 362 12.20 8.07 4.75
C MET A 362 10.85 8.74 5.08
N ALA A 363 10.30 9.48 4.11
CA ALA A 363 9.00 10.14 4.27
C ALA A 363 7.90 9.11 4.59
N PHE A 364 7.01 9.46 5.53
CA PHE A 364 5.89 8.62 5.96
C PHE A 364 6.27 7.25 6.54
N MET A 365 7.54 6.99 6.84
CA MET A 365 8.02 5.64 7.19
C MET A 365 7.23 5.00 8.33
N PHE A 366 6.84 5.75 9.36
CA PHE A 366 6.07 5.29 10.51
C PHE A 366 4.73 6.00 10.65
N SER A 367 4.34 6.81 9.65
CA SER A 367 3.11 7.60 9.73
C SER A 367 1.89 6.71 9.95
N SER A 368 1.00 7.13 10.85
CA SER A 368 -0.21 6.40 11.22
C SER A 368 0.00 5.04 11.88
N CYS A 369 1.20 4.80 12.45
CA CYS A 369 1.42 3.69 13.39
C CYS A 369 0.79 4.05 14.75
N SER A 370 -0.54 4.13 14.81
CA SER A 370 -1.27 4.74 15.93
C SER A 370 -1.15 3.98 17.25
N SER A 371 -0.80 2.68 17.25
CA SER A 371 -0.56 1.88 18.45
C SER A 371 0.91 1.79 18.85
N LEU A 372 1.83 2.44 18.10
CA LEU A 372 3.27 2.32 18.34
C LEU A 372 3.67 3.03 19.63
N ILE A 373 4.21 2.27 20.58
CA ILE A 373 4.67 2.76 21.90
C ILE A 373 6.20 2.78 21.95
N ASN A 374 6.84 1.72 21.46
CA ASN A 374 8.29 1.55 21.52
C ASN A 374 8.90 1.51 20.12
N LEU A 375 9.73 2.50 19.80
CA LEU A 375 10.44 2.58 18.52
C LEU A 375 11.95 2.75 18.77
N SER A 376 12.76 1.77 18.35
CA SER A 376 14.22 1.79 18.48
C SER A 376 14.86 2.05 17.10
N ILE A 377 15.36 3.29 16.91
CA ILE A 377 15.97 3.79 15.67
C ILE A 377 17.30 4.52 15.90
N THR A 378 17.93 4.27 17.07
CA THR A 378 19.09 5.04 17.54
C THR A 378 20.32 4.95 16.64
N ASN A 379 20.45 3.90 15.82
CA ASN A 379 21.61 3.67 14.95
C ASN A 379 21.42 4.17 13.51
N MET A 380 20.26 4.78 13.19
CA MET A 380 20.02 5.27 11.83
C MET A 380 20.93 6.45 11.47
N ASP A 381 21.75 6.28 10.45
CA ASP A 381 22.50 7.38 9.82
C ASP A 381 21.59 8.08 8.79
N THR A 382 21.16 9.28 9.10
CA THR A 382 20.28 10.08 8.26
C THR A 382 21.03 11.17 7.47
N SER A 383 22.35 11.09 7.39
CA SER A 383 23.20 12.14 6.81
C SER A 383 22.96 12.40 5.31
N LYS A 384 22.38 11.47 4.57
CA LYS A 384 22.03 11.62 3.17
C LYS A 384 20.52 11.82 2.93
N VAL A 385 19.71 11.81 3.99
CA VAL A 385 18.27 11.94 3.85
C VAL A 385 17.91 13.37 3.45
N GLU A 386 17.09 13.48 2.40
CA GLU A 386 16.58 14.74 1.87
C GLU A 386 15.11 14.99 2.22
N ASN A 387 14.36 13.92 2.52
CA ASN A 387 12.92 13.99 2.80
C ASN A 387 12.55 13.20 4.06
N MET A 388 12.03 13.91 5.07
CA MET A 388 11.53 13.36 6.34
C MET A 388 10.05 13.73 6.58
N ALA A 389 9.32 14.11 5.50
CA ALA A 389 7.93 14.49 5.64
C ALA A 389 7.11 13.40 6.30
N ASN A 390 6.31 13.79 7.30
CA ASN A 390 5.36 12.92 8.00
C ASN A 390 5.94 11.63 8.60
N ILE A 391 7.26 11.57 8.83
CA ILE A 391 7.90 10.30 9.24
C ILE A 391 7.26 9.66 10.47
N PHE A 392 6.81 10.46 11.46
CA PHE A 392 6.17 9.99 12.70
C PHE A 392 4.73 10.49 12.83
N SER A 393 4.16 11.06 11.76
CA SER A 393 2.83 11.67 11.86
C SER A 393 1.78 10.63 12.30
N TYR A 394 0.86 11.05 13.17
CA TYR A 394 -0.19 10.20 13.75
C TYR A 394 0.28 8.94 14.49
N CYS A 395 1.54 8.94 15.02
CA CYS A 395 1.98 7.98 16.03
C CYS A 395 1.37 8.38 17.39
N THR A 396 0.07 8.23 17.55
CA THR A 396 -0.70 8.82 18.66
C THR A 396 -0.34 8.29 20.05
N GLN A 397 0.20 7.07 20.16
CA GLN A 397 0.61 6.44 21.42
C GLN A 397 2.09 6.62 21.75
N LEU A 398 2.86 7.25 20.86
CA LEU A 398 4.30 7.45 21.07
C LEU A 398 4.53 8.57 22.09
N THR A 399 5.04 8.22 23.27
CA THR A 399 5.26 9.18 24.39
C THR A 399 6.62 9.87 24.32
N SER A 400 7.62 9.20 23.75
CA SER A 400 8.97 9.73 23.53
C SER A 400 9.62 9.06 22.33
N ILE A 401 10.64 9.70 21.75
CA ILE A 401 11.40 9.16 20.63
C ILE A 401 12.88 9.56 20.74
N ASP A 402 13.80 8.61 20.59
CA ASP A 402 15.24 8.87 20.59
C ASP A 402 15.78 9.07 19.16
N ILE A 403 15.88 10.34 18.77
CA ILE A 403 16.43 10.81 17.49
C ILE A 403 17.74 11.58 17.65
N LYS A 404 18.42 11.41 18.81
CA LYS A 404 19.65 12.15 19.11
C LYS A 404 20.79 11.98 18.10
N ASN A 405 20.78 10.86 17.32
CA ASN A 405 21.78 10.57 16.30
C ASN A 405 21.38 11.02 14.88
N PHE A 406 20.18 11.57 14.72
CA PHE A 406 19.75 12.07 13.41
C PHE A 406 20.62 13.25 12.95
N LYS A 407 21.05 13.20 11.71
CA LYS A 407 21.77 14.24 11.00
C LYS A 407 20.86 14.78 9.90
N THR A 408 20.34 15.99 10.08
CA THR A 408 19.27 16.53 9.22
C THR A 408 19.70 17.69 8.35
N SER A 409 21.00 17.98 8.30
CA SER A 409 21.52 19.12 7.52
C SER A 409 21.25 19.05 6.00
N ASN A 410 20.92 17.88 5.45
CA ASN A 410 20.54 17.72 4.06
C ASN A 410 19.03 17.68 3.81
N VAL A 411 18.24 17.66 4.89
CA VAL A 411 16.77 17.54 4.77
C VAL A 411 16.18 18.87 4.31
N LYS A 412 15.37 18.81 3.27
CA LYS A 412 14.66 19.95 2.67
C LYS A 412 13.18 19.98 3.07
N ASN A 413 12.60 18.84 3.36
CA ASN A 413 11.19 18.69 3.66
C ASN A 413 10.97 18.03 5.04
N PHE A 414 10.43 18.83 5.98
CA PHE A 414 10.06 18.45 7.34
C PHE A 414 8.56 18.49 7.56
N PHE A 415 7.75 18.60 6.48
CA PHE A 415 6.29 18.69 6.55
C PHE A 415 5.72 17.64 7.50
N GLY A 416 4.98 18.07 8.52
CA GLY A 416 4.25 17.20 9.43
C GLY A 416 5.09 16.16 10.18
N MET A 417 6.40 16.35 10.34
CA MET A 417 7.32 15.32 10.88
C MET A 417 6.81 14.64 12.14
N PHE A 418 6.18 15.37 13.06
CA PHE A 418 5.58 14.87 14.31
C PHE A 418 4.08 15.18 14.40
N SER A 419 3.44 15.54 13.29
CA SER A 419 2.02 15.91 13.26
C SER A 419 1.15 14.80 13.85
N GLY A 420 0.25 15.14 14.79
CA GLY A 420 -0.64 14.18 15.42
C GLY A 420 0.00 13.21 16.42
N CYS A 421 1.24 13.45 16.85
CA CYS A 421 1.86 12.72 17.96
C CYS A 421 1.26 13.19 19.30
N GLN A 422 0.00 12.84 19.54
CA GLN A 422 -0.82 13.39 20.65
C GLN A 422 -0.24 13.09 22.02
N SER A 423 0.38 11.92 22.22
CA SER A 423 0.96 11.50 23.52
C SER A 423 2.41 11.94 23.71
N LEU A 424 3.04 12.57 22.70
CA LEU A 424 4.44 12.99 22.78
C LEU A 424 4.58 14.15 23.78
N SER A 425 5.10 13.85 24.97
CA SER A 425 5.22 14.84 26.04
C SER A 425 6.55 15.58 26.07
N GLU A 426 7.59 14.95 25.53
CA GLU A 426 8.96 15.50 25.42
C GLU A 426 9.66 15.03 24.16
N ILE A 427 10.53 15.86 23.60
CA ILE A 427 11.36 15.53 22.46
C ILE A 427 12.70 16.25 22.53
N ASN A 428 13.80 15.51 22.32
CA ASN A 428 15.13 16.09 22.21
C ASN A 428 15.46 16.43 20.74
N LEU A 429 15.50 17.73 20.42
CA LEU A 429 15.80 18.26 19.10
C LEU A 429 17.21 18.86 19.01
N ASP A 430 18.11 18.64 19.97
CA ASP A 430 19.41 19.29 20.04
C ASP A 430 20.28 19.09 18.78
N ASN A 431 20.12 17.95 18.09
CA ASN A 431 20.87 17.61 16.86
C ASN A 431 20.06 17.79 15.57
N ILE A 432 18.82 18.30 15.66
CA ILE A 432 17.99 18.55 14.48
C ILE A 432 18.34 19.90 13.88
N ASP A 433 18.99 19.85 12.73
CA ASP A 433 19.33 21.02 11.91
C ASP A 433 18.29 21.21 10.80
N VAL A 434 17.49 22.27 10.88
CA VAL A 434 16.48 22.63 9.90
C VAL A 434 16.94 23.73 8.93
N SER A 435 18.23 24.08 8.93
CA SER A 435 18.76 25.23 8.16
C SER A 435 18.61 25.10 6.64
N ASN A 436 18.43 23.88 6.12
CA ASN A 436 18.11 23.60 4.72
C ASN A 436 16.61 23.31 4.50
N GLY A 437 15.81 23.27 5.56
CA GLY A 437 14.36 23.03 5.48
C GLY A 437 13.64 24.16 4.75
N GLN A 438 12.91 23.81 3.70
CA GLN A 438 12.07 24.73 2.93
C GLN A 438 10.61 24.64 3.39
N ASP A 439 10.17 23.46 3.76
CA ASP A 439 8.83 23.21 4.24
C ASP A 439 8.88 22.65 5.67
N LEU A 440 8.39 23.45 6.62
CA LEU A 440 8.21 23.09 8.02
C LEU A 440 6.73 23.14 8.43
N THR A 441 5.83 23.17 7.44
CA THR A 441 4.38 23.16 7.68
C THR A 441 3.98 22.02 8.60
N ALA A 442 3.14 22.31 9.60
CA ALA A 442 2.54 21.34 10.49
C ALA A 442 3.53 20.43 11.27
N MET A 443 4.82 20.82 11.40
CA MET A 443 5.86 19.94 11.95
C MET A 443 5.50 19.36 13.31
N PHE A 444 4.81 20.10 14.18
CA PHE A 444 4.34 19.69 15.51
C PHE A 444 2.81 19.83 15.65
N HIS A 445 2.07 19.88 14.53
CA HIS A 445 0.60 20.00 14.54
C HIS A 445 -0.02 18.91 15.41
N LYS A 446 -0.91 19.31 16.35
CA LYS A 446 -1.58 18.41 17.31
C LYS A 446 -0.64 17.54 18.15
N CYS A 447 0.53 18.05 18.54
CA CYS A 447 1.32 17.48 19.62
C CYS A 447 0.71 17.92 20.96
N GLU A 448 -0.48 17.39 21.30
CA GLU A 448 -1.34 17.87 22.36
C GLU A 448 -0.73 17.78 23.76
N SER A 449 0.12 16.75 24.01
CA SER A 449 0.78 16.53 25.29
C SER A 449 2.12 17.27 25.46
N LEU A 450 2.61 17.96 24.41
CA LEU A 450 3.91 18.61 24.44
C LEU A 450 3.86 19.86 25.34
N THR A 451 4.52 19.81 26.49
CA THR A 451 4.51 20.89 27.49
C THR A 451 5.59 21.95 27.29
N SER A 452 6.67 21.58 26.66
CA SER A 452 7.79 22.45 26.32
C SER A 452 8.57 21.89 25.13
N ILE A 453 9.25 22.75 24.39
CA ILE A 453 10.08 22.35 23.24
C ILE A 453 11.37 23.20 23.22
N ASN A 454 12.52 22.55 22.99
CA ASN A 454 13.81 23.24 22.89
C ASN A 454 14.15 23.48 21.41
N LEU A 455 14.04 24.73 20.96
CA LEU A 455 14.25 25.16 19.57
C LEU A 455 15.56 25.98 19.39
N LYS A 456 16.49 25.91 20.36
CA LYS A 456 17.74 26.71 20.34
C LYS A 456 18.59 26.54 19.06
N ASN A 457 18.44 25.44 18.34
CA ASN A 457 19.19 25.11 17.11
C ASN A 457 18.35 25.29 15.84
N PHE A 458 17.08 25.74 15.94
CA PHE A 458 16.17 25.87 14.82
C PHE A 458 16.45 27.16 14.01
N LYS A 459 17.36 27.07 13.05
CA LYS A 459 17.65 28.15 12.10
C LYS A 459 16.80 27.98 10.85
N THR A 460 15.76 28.79 10.68
CA THR A 460 14.74 28.62 9.62
C THR A 460 15.00 29.47 8.37
N SER A 461 16.24 29.85 8.11
CA SER A 461 16.61 30.84 7.07
C SER A 461 16.24 30.45 5.62
N LYS A 462 15.85 29.20 5.36
CA LYS A 462 15.35 28.75 4.05
C LYS A 462 13.86 28.38 4.07
N ALA A 463 13.20 28.49 5.22
CA ALA A 463 11.79 28.19 5.33
C ALA A 463 10.94 29.15 4.48
N LEU A 464 10.02 28.61 3.70
CA LEU A 464 9.06 29.34 2.88
C LEU A 464 7.70 29.44 3.56
N THR A 465 7.40 28.50 4.45
CA THR A 465 6.15 28.42 5.20
C THR A 465 6.39 27.84 6.59
N LEU A 466 5.66 28.36 7.57
CA LEU A 466 5.55 27.86 8.94
C LEU A 466 4.08 27.62 9.30
N ASN A 467 3.22 27.48 8.28
CA ASN A 467 1.79 27.23 8.44
C ASN A 467 1.55 26.06 9.40
N SER A 468 0.63 26.21 10.35
CA SER A 468 0.21 25.18 11.30
C SER A 468 1.34 24.55 12.13
N MET A 469 2.54 25.13 12.19
CA MET A 469 3.72 24.46 12.78
C MET A 469 3.49 23.97 14.20
N PHE A 470 2.75 24.69 15.03
CA PHE A 470 2.40 24.33 16.40
C PHE A 470 0.88 24.28 16.63
N GLU A 471 0.10 24.23 15.56
CA GLU A 471 -1.36 24.17 15.65
C GLU A 471 -1.81 23.00 16.53
N GLY A 472 -2.67 23.27 17.53
CA GLY A 472 -3.20 22.25 18.44
C GLY A 472 -2.19 21.73 19.48
N CYS A 473 -1.05 22.39 19.70
CA CYS A 473 -0.14 22.08 20.82
C CYS A 473 -0.77 22.60 22.13
N SER A 474 -1.86 21.99 22.55
CA SER A 474 -2.73 22.51 23.62
C SER A 474 -2.09 22.57 25.02
N SER A 475 -1.07 21.75 25.29
CA SER A 475 -0.33 21.76 26.56
C SER A 475 0.91 22.65 26.57
N LEU A 476 1.27 23.25 25.42
CA LEU A 476 2.49 24.07 25.30
C LEU A 476 2.32 25.40 26.03
N LYS A 477 3.11 25.60 27.08
CA LYS A 477 3.02 26.79 27.96
C LYS A 477 3.90 27.94 27.49
N LYS A 478 5.09 27.63 27.01
CA LYS A 478 6.11 28.60 26.56
C LYS A 478 6.85 28.08 25.37
N ILE A 479 7.27 29.00 24.48
CA ILE A 479 8.06 28.68 23.31
C ILE A 479 9.15 29.76 23.12
N ASP A 480 10.39 29.36 22.86
CA ASP A 480 11.51 30.25 22.51
C ASP A 480 11.73 30.24 21.00
N LEU A 481 11.40 31.33 20.34
CA LEU A 481 11.51 31.51 18.88
C LEU A 481 12.71 32.39 18.47
N THR A 482 13.64 32.69 19.41
CA THR A 482 14.75 33.63 19.18
C THR A 482 15.72 33.23 18.06
N LYS A 483 15.69 31.95 17.63
CA LYS A 483 16.53 31.43 16.54
C LYS A 483 15.82 31.32 15.18
N PHE A 484 14.52 31.66 15.16
CA PHE A 484 13.76 31.62 13.91
C PHE A 484 14.15 32.80 13.04
N ASP A 485 14.52 32.51 11.80
CA ASP A 485 14.67 33.51 10.73
C ASP A 485 13.49 33.32 9.74
N THR A 486 12.58 34.28 9.76
CA THR A 486 11.34 34.22 8.98
C THR A 486 11.41 35.11 7.73
N SER A 487 12.61 35.55 7.34
CA SER A 487 12.81 36.54 6.25
C SER A 487 12.33 36.08 4.86
N LYS A 488 12.07 34.78 4.67
CA LYS A 488 11.53 34.21 3.42
C LYS A 488 10.14 33.60 3.59
N VAL A 489 9.59 33.65 4.79
CA VAL A 489 8.30 33.06 5.10
C VAL A 489 7.18 33.93 4.54
N THR A 490 6.28 33.33 3.79
CA THR A 490 5.10 33.99 3.22
C THR A 490 3.82 33.64 3.95
N ASP A 491 3.78 32.50 4.67
CA ASP A 491 2.58 31.98 5.33
C ASP A 491 2.87 31.58 6.78
N LEU A 492 2.21 32.28 7.72
CA LEU A 492 2.21 32.03 9.16
C LEU A 492 0.82 31.61 9.66
N SER A 493 -0.14 31.30 8.75
CA SER A 493 -1.50 30.94 9.14
C SER A 493 -1.53 29.72 10.04
N TYR A 494 -2.43 29.72 11.01
CA TYR A 494 -2.62 28.66 12.00
C TYR A 494 -1.40 28.35 12.89
N MET A 495 -0.29 29.09 12.81
CA MET A 495 0.99 28.69 13.42
C MET A 495 0.88 28.31 14.89
N PHE A 496 0.02 28.98 15.68
CA PHE A 496 -0.24 28.73 17.10
C PHE A 496 -1.72 28.46 17.41
N SER A 497 -2.55 28.28 16.39
CA SER A 497 -3.98 28.01 16.57
C SER A 497 -4.18 26.83 17.53
N GLY A 498 -5.07 27.00 18.54
CA GLY A 498 -5.33 25.95 19.54
C GLY A 498 -4.21 25.70 20.57
N CYS A 499 -3.19 26.57 20.66
CA CYS A 499 -2.20 26.53 21.75
C CYS A 499 -2.82 27.08 23.04
N SER A 500 -3.81 26.36 23.57
CA SER A 500 -4.68 26.85 24.66
C SER A 500 -3.96 27.08 26.00
N SER A 501 -2.79 26.48 26.23
CA SER A 501 -1.99 26.69 27.45
C SER A 501 -0.90 27.77 27.31
N LEU A 502 -0.72 28.33 26.11
CA LEU A 502 0.29 29.36 25.86
C LEU A 502 -0.11 30.67 26.56
N ASP A 503 0.75 31.17 27.46
CA ASP A 503 0.47 32.36 28.27
C ASP A 503 1.00 33.66 27.65
N SER A 504 2.09 33.58 26.92
CA SER A 504 2.74 34.70 26.25
C SER A 504 3.54 34.25 25.05
N ILE A 505 3.73 35.15 24.08
CA ILE A 505 4.55 34.89 22.89
C ILE A 505 5.40 36.11 22.55
N ASP A 506 6.69 35.89 22.27
CA ASP A 506 7.64 36.88 21.81
C ASP A 506 7.97 36.63 20.33
N LEU A 507 7.54 37.57 19.47
CA LEU A 507 7.76 37.55 18.03
C LEU A 507 8.76 38.63 17.59
N THR A 508 9.49 39.25 18.50
CA THR A 508 10.39 40.38 18.20
C THR A 508 11.51 40.04 17.20
N ASN A 509 11.85 38.77 17.05
CA ASN A 509 12.83 38.30 16.07
C ASN A 509 12.27 37.99 14.68
N PHE A 510 10.93 38.02 14.51
CA PHE A 510 10.31 37.69 13.23
C PHE A 510 10.51 38.82 12.21
N LYS A 511 10.99 38.45 11.04
CA LYS A 511 11.06 39.30 9.85
C LYS A 511 9.90 38.93 8.95
N THR A 512 8.94 39.84 8.80
CA THR A 512 7.65 39.51 8.18
C THR A 512 7.40 40.34 6.90
N ASP A 513 8.43 40.86 6.29
CA ASP A 513 8.33 41.67 5.07
C ASP A 513 7.69 40.92 3.89
N GLU A 514 7.89 39.60 3.81
CA GLU A 514 7.32 38.73 2.76
C GLU A 514 6.02 38.06 3.17
N VAL A 515 5.55 38.24 4.41
CA VAL A 515 4.35 37.58 4.93
C VAL A 515 3.09 38.17 4.31
N ILE A 516 2.25 37.30 3.75
CA ILE A 516 0.94 37.66 3.16
C ILE A 516 -0.24 37.01 3.87
N ASN A 517 -0.01 36.00 4.72
CA ASN A 517 -1.07 35.22 5.37
C ASN A 517 -0.75 34.98 6.86
N ILE A 518 -1.64 35.46 7.74
CA ILE A 518 -1.62 35.21 9.19
C ILE A 518 -2.98 34.72 9.70
N ASN A 519 -3.85 34.20 8.80
CA ASN A 519 -5.18 33.74 9.15
C ASN A 519 -5.15 32.73 10.29
N GLN A 520 -6.00 32.92 11.30
CA GLN A 520 -6.15 32.03 12.45
C GLN A 520 -4.84 31.78 13.24
N MET A 521 -3.84 32.66 13.14
CA MET A 521 -2.50 32.44 13.73
C MET A 521 -2.57 32.19 15.24
N PHE A 522 -3.47 32.86 15.99
CA PHE A 522 -3.64 32.75 17.43
C PHE A 522 -5.05 32.28 17.82
N ARG A 523 -5.80 31.72 16.87
CA ARG A 523 -7.15 31.23 17.14
C ARG A 523 -7.15 30.24 18.29
N ASP A 524 -8.14 30.36 19.20
CA ASP A 524 -8.32 29.46 20.35
C ASP A 524 -7.10 29.36 21.30
N CYS A 525 -6.22 30.39 21.33
CA CYS A 525 -5.17 30.54 22.34
C CYS A 525 -5.78 31.09 23.65
N THR A 526 -6.58 30.28 24.33
CA THR A 526 -7.47 30.70 25.42
C THR A 526 -6.78 31.23 26.70
N ASN A 527 -5.46 31.05 26.85
CA ASN A 527 -4.65 31.58 27.97
C ASN A 527 -3.69 32.71 27.54
N LEU A 528 -3.64 33.04 26.25
CA LEU A 528 -2.71 34.04 25.72
C LEU A 528 -3.21 35.46 26.05
N ILE A 529 -2.59 36.11 27.02
CA ILE A 529 -3.00 37.42 27.51
C ILE A 529 -2.10 38.57 27.03
N SER A 530 -1.00 38.27 26.37
CA SER A 530 -0.06 39.28 25.85
C SER A 530 0.54 38.85 24.52
N ILE A 531 0.46 39.71 23.51
CA ILE A 531 1.05 39.49 22.18
C ILE A 531 1.87 40.74 21.82
N ASP A 532 3.14 40.57 21.55
CA ASP A 532 4.02 41.66 21.07
C ASP A 532 4.29 41.51 19.56
N MET A 533 3.70 42.39 18.77
CA MET A 533 3.82 42.47 17.32
C MET A 533 4.49 43.80 16.87
N THR A 534 5.13 44.54 17.79
CA THR A 534 5.67 45.88 17.49
C THR A 534 6.75 45.90 16.39
N LEU A 535 7.51 44.80 16.24
CA LEU A 535 8.58 44.73 15.22
C LEU A 535 8.12 44.03 13.94
N LEU A 536 6.86 43.60 13.85
CA LEU A 536 6.34 42.91 12.66
C LEU A 536 6.01 43.95 11.55
N ASN A 537 6.47 43.69 10.33
CA ASN A 537 6.04 44.41 9.14
C ASN A 537 5.00 43.59 8.39
N LEU A 538 3.74 43.87 8.60
CA LEU A 538 2.59 43.12 8.04
C LEU A 538 1.85 43.90 6.94
N LYS A 539 2.48 44.89 6.34
CA LYS A 539 1.86 45.75 5.30
C LYS A 539 1.38 44.98 4.06
N ASN A 540 1.91 43.79 3.81
CA ASN A 540 1.52 42.92 2.68
C ASN A 540 0.33 42.00 3.03
N VAL A 541 -0.21 42.05 4.25
CA VAL A 541 -1.39 41.30 4.67
C VAL A 541 -2.66 42.09 4.36
N ASP A 542 -3.43 41.65 3.37
CA ASP A 542 -4.59 42.39 2.87
C ASP A 542 -5.83 42.19 3.73
N PHE A 543 -6.00 41.03 4.35
CA PHE A 543 -7.11 40.72 5.26
C PHE A 543 -6.72 39.66 6.30
N VAL A 544 -7.50 39.62 7.39
CA VAL A 544 -7.24 38.76 8.55
C VAL A 544 -8.51 38.01 8.88
N PHE A 545 -8.47 36.69 8.80
CA PHE A 545 -9.63 35.85 9.13
C PHE A 545 -9.36 35.05 10.40
N GLY A 546 -10.13 35.31 11.45
CA GLY A 546 -10.12 34.56 12.70
C GLY A 546 -8.79 34.53 13.45
N THR A 547 -7.88 35.47 13.18
CA THR A 547 -6.50 35.46 13.74
C THR A 547 -6.50 35.55 15.26
N PHE A 548 -7.45 36.26 15.84
CA PHE A 548 -7.58 36.49 17.27
C PHE A 548 -8.85 35.88 17.86
N ASP A 549 -9.59 35.03 17.11
CA ASP A 549 -10.79 34.37 17.61
C ASP A 549 -10.45 33.43 18.78
N GLY A 550 -11.31 33.40 19.79
CA GLY A 550 -11.15 32.52 20.94
C GLY A 550 -10.04 32.91 21.92
N LEU A 551 -9.47 34.12 21.79
CA LEU A 551 -8.57 34.68 22.79
C LEU A 551 -9.31 34.96 24.11
N PRO A 552 -8.60 35.11 25.28
CA PRO A 552 -9.22 35.52 26.56
C PRO A 552 -10.03 36.81 26.44
N SER A 553 -11.02 36.96 27.35
CA SER A 553 -11.89 38.15 27.38
C SER A 553 -11.15 39.46 27.61
N HIS A 554 -9.90 39.44 28.05
CA HIS A 554 -9.04 40.60 28.26
C HIS A 554 -7.56 40.21 28.05
N GLY A 555 -6.81 41.15 27.57
CA GLY A 555 -5.37 41.00 27.28
C GLY A 555 -4.79 42.29 26.72
N SER A 556 -3.54 42.24 26.27
CA SER A 556 -2.87 43.36 25.61
C SER A 556 -2.16 42.89 24.33
N ILE A 557 -2.20 43.76 23.32
CA ILE A 557 -1.43 43.56 22.09
C ILE A 557 -0.64 44.83 21.78
N SER A 558 0.67 44.65 21.54
CA SER A 558 1.54 45.77 21.15
C SER A 558 1.68 45.78 19.61
N LEU A 559 1.37 46.90 18.99
CA LEU A 559 1.37 47.10 17.54
C LEU A 559 2.21 48.33 17.15
N SER A 560 2.73 48.37 15.92
CA SER A 560 3.41 49.53 15.36
C SER A 560 2.51 50.22 14.33
N GLU A 561 2.27 51.52 14.51
CA GLU A 561 1.44 52.33 13.60
C GLU A 561 1.90 52.30 12.13
N ASN A 562 3.23 52.15 11.89
CA ASN A 562 3.81 52.27 10.54
C ASN A 562 3.78 51.02 9.69
N TYR A 563 3.59 49.82 10.32
CA TYR A 563 3.82 48.52 9.68
C TYR A 563 2.64 47.55 9.77
N ILE A 564 1.59 47.94 10.47
CA ILE A 564 0.42 47.11 10.72
C ILE A 564 -0.80 47.66 9.95
N PRO A 565 -1.39 46.91 9.01
CA PRO A 565 -2.57 47.38 8.28
C PRO A 565 -3.83 47.43 9.19
N LYS A 566 -4.77 48.29 8.79
CA LYS A 566 -5.98 48.54 9.55
C LYS A 566 -6.80 47.27 9.82
N CYS A 567 -6.83 46.30 8.90
CA CYS A 567 -7.57 45.05 9.06
C CYS A 567 -7.12 44.25 10.30
N ILE A 568 -5.87 44.41 10.76
CA ILE A 568 -5.38 43.79 11.99
C ILE A 568 -5.94 44.51 13.22
N TYR A 569 -5.92 45.85 13.24
CA TYR A 569 -6.52 46.63 14.31
C TYR A 569 -8.01 46.32 14.48
N ASP A 570 -8.72 46.20 13.34
CA ASP A 570 -10.17 45.91 13.32
C ASP A 570 -10.47 44.47 13.78
N ALA A 571 -9.52 43.57 13.75
CA ALA A 571 -9.65 42.16 14.15
C ALA A 571 -9.31 41.91 15.64
N VAL A 572 -8.63 42.85 16.32
CA VAL A 572 -8.31 42.73 17.76
C VAL A 572 -9.60 42.69 18.57
N PRO A 573 -9.74 41.76 19.57
CA PRO A 573 -10.95 41.72 20.40
C PRO A 573 -11.24 43.06 21.12
N GLU A 574 -12.49 43.49 21.18
CA GLU A 574 -12.92 44.80 21.72
C GLU A 574 -12.40 45.11 23.15
N ASN A 575 -12.23 44.06 23.98
CA ASN A 575 -11.80 44.20 25.36
C ASN A 575 -10.27 44.09 25.56
N TRP A 576 -9.52 44.04 24.47
CA TRP A 576 -8.08 44.02 24.54
C TRP A 576 -7.48 45.41 24.51
N THR A 577 -6.43 45.63 25.30
CA THR A 577 -5.67 46.88 25.29
C THR A 577 -4.68 46.88 24.15
N ILE A 578 -4.88 47.80 23.19
CA ILE A 578 -3.88 48.03 22.13
C ILE A 578 -2.83 49.03 22.67
N ILE A 579 -1.56 48.60 22.64
CA ILE A 579 -0.40 49.40 23.02
C ILE A 579 0.29 49.81 21.71
N GLU A 580 0.17 51.10 21.35
CA GLU A 580 0.79 51.62 20.15
C GLU A 580 2.22 52.05 20.44
N SER A 581 3.18 51.68 19.57
CA SER A 581 4.57 52.14 19.60
C SER A 581 4.92 52.81 18.28
N VAL A 582 5.51 53.98 18.37
CA VAL A 582 6.15 54.66 17.21
C VAL A 582 7.60 54.19 17.16
N LEU A 583 7.92 53.31 16.19
CA LEU A 583 9.32 53.00 15.91
C LEU A 583 9.96 54.19 15.24
N THR A 584 10.85 54.92 15.97
CA THR A 584 11.63 56.08 15.50
C THR A 584 12.78 55.64 14.61
#